data_6577d8dcd7e5ffc9b6fb8177bcc57601
#
_entry.id   6577d8dcd7e5ffc9b6fb8177bcc57601
#
_cell.length_a   1.000
_cell.length_b   1.000
_cell.length_c   1.000
_cell.angle_alpha   90.00
_cell.angle_beta   90.00
_cell.angle_gamma   90.00
#
_symmetry.space_group_name_H-M   'P 1'
#
loop_
_entity.id
_entity.type
_entity.pdbx_description
1 polymer ?
#
loop_
_entity_poly.entity_id
_entity_poly.type
_entity_poly.pdbx_seq_one_letter_code
_entity_poly.pdbx_strand_id
1 'polypeptide(L)'
;LGDVYKRQLSVVNAGNLREFVMELSANASMMWDMTAYDTDEFLYDFCVQYFGENHAEEVMQLYRDYYHAYWEQKNAEFPGLERQFIFHDLRYARVFKQIGERFEHFSPNPLKDIVRERVPGRSFRIEGSNQVDSLLSGMERTFGKFDKVAQRCTELMPRLLEQYRCFFRDNLSAPCHYMAALSHSLYHFLWAYKYIERRTEHLNLSIEYLEKAQEMLYSTQHGVFTDWYVGDSLHGKFNIPAKLKQLYKLRDRYGKTEM
;
A
#
# COMPACT_ATOMS: atom_id res chain seq x y z
N LEU A 1 13.71 -23.84 -21.04
CA LEU A 1 12.65 -23.75 -22.03
C LEU A 1 13.08 -22.74 -23.07
N GLY A 2 13.23 -23.24 -24.31
CA GLY A 2 13.62 -22.36 -25.43
C GLY A 2 12.59 -21.26 -25.67
N ASP A 3 13.04 -20.19 -26.25
CA ASP A 3 12.31 -18.95 -26.52
C ASP A 3 10.98 -19.16 -27.27
N VAL A 4 10.91 -20.22 -28.07
CA VAL A 4 9.73 -20.60 -28.88
C VAL A 4 8.51 -20.93 -28.00
N TYR A 5 8.68 -21.55 -26.85
CA TYR A 5 7.57 -21.91 -25.96
C TYR A 5 7.08 -20.76 -25.09
N LYS A 6 7.91 -19.75 -24.85
CA LYS A 6 7.53 -18.56 -24.07
C LYS A 6 6.61 -17.60 -24.82
N ARG A 7 6.53 -17.73 -26.14
CA ARG A 7 5.71 -16.85 -27.00
C ARG A 7 4.30 -17.37 -27.27
N GLN A 8 4.00 -18.61 -26.89
CA GLN A 8 2.72 -19.25 -27.24
C GLN A 8 1.70 -19.25 -26.11
N LEU A 9 2.13 -19.16 -24.86
CA LEU A 9 1.26 -19.17 -23.70
C LEU A 9 1.88 -18.35 -22.56
N SER A 10 1.11 -17.43 -22.01
CA SER A 10 1.43 -16.74 -20.78
C SER A 10 0.40 -17.05 -19.72
N VAL A 11 0.85 -17.38 -18.51
CA VAL A 11 -0.01 -17.58 -17.35
C VAL A 11 0.25 -16.44 -16.38
N VAL A 12 -0.77 -15.63 -16.15
CA VAL A 12 -0.73 -14.51 -15.21
C VAL A 12 -1.47 -14.91 -13.94
N ASN A 13 -0.77 -14.87 -12.80
CA ASN A 13 -1.40 -15.05 -11.50
C ASN A 13 -1.85 -13.69 -10.97
N ALA A 14 -3.10 -13.35 -11.20
CA ALA A 14 -3.75 -12.16 -10.66
C ALA A 14 -4.65 -12.55 -9.50
N GLY A 15 -4.25 -12.21 -8.28
CA GLY A 15 -5.01 -12.57 -7.08
C GLY A 15 -6.39 -11.90 -7.02
N ASN A 16 -6.47 -10.63 -7.39
CA ASN A 16 -7.69 -9.83 -7.36
C ASN A 16 -7.89 -9.13 -8.71
N LEU A 17 -8.69 -9.70 -9.58
CA LEU A 17 -8.95 -9.14 -10.92
C LEU A 17 -9.51 -7.72 -10.87
N ARG A 18 -10.29 -7.42 -9.85
CA ARG A 18 -10.93 -6.11 -9.67
C ARG A 18 -9.95 -4.97 -9.46
N GLU A 19 -8.91 -5.20 -8.66
CA GLU A 19 -7.91 -4.17 -8.33
C GLU A 19 -6.80 -4.08 -9.37
N PHE A 20 -6.68 -5.07 -10.26
CA PHE A 20 -5.60 -5.15 -11.26
C PHE A 20 -6.08 -4.92 -12.70
N VAL A 21 -7.16 -4.17 -12.89
CA VAL A 21 -7.71 -3.93 -14.24
C VAL A 21 -6.68 -3.26 -15.14
N MET A 22 -5.99 -2.24 -14.66
CA MET A 22 -4.99 -1.53 -15.46
C MET A 22 -3.78 -2.42 -15.75
N GLU A 23 -3.24 -3.10 -14.75
CA GLU A 23 -2.07 -3.97 -14.90
C GLU A 23 -2.35 -5.16 -15.81
N LEU A 24 -3.56 -5.72 -15.75
CA LEU A 24 -3.97 -6.81 -16.63
C LEU A 24 -4.17 -6.32 -18.06
N SER A 25 -4.73 -5.13 -18.25
CA SER A 25 -4.87 -4.50 -19.55
C SER A 25 -3.52 -4.20 -20.17
N ALA A 26 -2.57 -3.66 -19.39
CA ALA A 26 -1.20 -3.44 -19.83
C ALA A 26 -0.51 -4.75 -20.23
N ASN A 27 -0.65 -5.79 -19.41
CA ASN A 27 -0.10 -7.10 -19.72
C ASN A 27 -0.69 -7.67 -21.01
N ALA A 28 -2.00 -7.57 -21.20
CA ALA A 28 -2.67 -8.02 -22.44
C ALA A 28 -2.16 -7.26 -23.68
N SER A 29 -2.00 -5.94 -23.58
CA SER A 29 -1.46 -5.12 -24.68
C SER A 29 -0.02 -5.50 -25.03
N MET A 30 0.85 -5.68 -24.03
CA MET A 30 2.21 -6.17 -24.23
C MET A 30 2.27 -7.56 -24.83
N MET A 31 1.37 -8.45 -24.42
CA MET A 31 1.28 -9.81 -24.97
C MET A 31 0.79 -9.82 -26.42
N TRP A 32 -0.04 -8.85 -26.79
CA TRP A 32 -0.56 -8.71 -28.16
C TRP A 32 0.53 -8.22 -29.11
N ASP A 33 1.18 -7.12 -28.80
CA ASP A 33 2.30 -6.57 -29.58
C ASP A 33 3.29 -5.81 -28.69
N MET A 34 4.33 -6.52 -28.24
CA MET A 34 5.38 -5.93 -27.41
C MET A 34 6.22 -4.88 -28.15
N THR A 35 6.27 -4.97 -29.48
CA THR A 35 7.11 -4.04 -30.26
C THR A 35 6.44 -2.70 -30.50
N ALA A 36 5.11 -2.67 -30.50
CA ALA A 36 4.30 -1.48 -30.62
C ALA A 36 3.88 -0.90 -29.24
N TYR A 37 4.12 -1.63 -28.13
CA TYR A 37 3.71 -1.17 -26.81
C TYR A 37 4.53 0.01 -26.32
N ASP A 38 3.87 1.13 -26.06
CA ASP A 38 4.40 2.28 -25.34
C ASP A 38 3.63 2.47 -24.03
N THR A 39 4.37 2.64 -22.93
CA THR A 39 3.78 2.72 -21.58
C THR A 39 2.95 3.99 -21.39
N ASP A 40 3.39 5.10 -21.95
CA ASP A 40 2.73 6.40 -21.76
C ASP A 40 1.49 6.49 -22.63
N GLU A 41 1.55 6.03 -23.87
CA GLU A 41 0.41 5.92 -24.77
C GLU A 41 -0.65 4.96 -24.21
N PHE A 42 -0.25 3.76 -23.77
CA PHE A 42 -1.15 2.82 -23.12
C PHE A 42 -1.87 3.45 -21.91
N LEU A 43 -1.13 4.11 -21.02
CA LEU A 43 -1.71 4.68 -19.81
C LEU A 43 -2.67 5.83 -20.13
N TYR A 44 -2.35 6.65 -21.13
CA TYR A 44 -3.23 7.70 -21.61
C TYR A 44 -4.54 7.12 -22.19
N ASP A 45 -4.44 6.14 -23.08
CA ASP A 45 -5.60 5.49 -23.72
C ASP A 45 -6.48 4.79 -22.67
N PHE A 46 -5.86 4.11 -21.70
CA PHE A 46 -6.60 3.55 -20.57
C PHE A 46 -7.36 4.64 -19.81
N CYS A 47 -6.73 5.78 -19.54
CA CYS A 47 -7.40 6.88 -18.86
C CYS A 47 -8.52 7.48 -19.69
N VAL A 48 -8.36 7.64 -20.99
CA VAL A 48 -9.43 8.09 -21.89
C VAL A 48 -10.62 7.13 -21.85
N GLN A 49 -10.36 5.83 -21.94
CA GLN A 49 -11.39 4.79 -21.95
C GLN A 49 -12.21 4.76 -20.66
N TYR A 50 -11.57 4.86 -19.50
CA TYR A 50 -12.23 4.64 -18.21
C TYR A 50 -12.64 5.91 -17.49
N PHE A 51 -12.12 7.10 -17.87
CA PHE A 51 -12.38 8.36 -17.16
C PHE A 51 -12.77 9.52 -18.10
N GLY A 52 -12.72 9.29 -19.42
CA GLY A 52 -13.03 10.27 -20.43
C GLY A 52 -11.85 11.20 -20.77
N GLU A 53 -11.83 11.68 -21.99
CA GLU A 53 -10.73 12.48 -22.57
C GLU A 53 -10.43 13.76 -21.75
N ASN A 54 -11.47 14.42 -21.23
CA ASN A 54 -11.33 15.70 -20.50
C ASN A 54 -10.46 15.60 -19.23
N HIS A 55 -10.34 14.43 -18.65
CA HIS A 55 -9.58 14.21 -17.41
C HIS A 55 -8.47 13.16 -17.54
N ALA A 56 -8.25 12.63 -18.74
CA ALA A 56 -7.31 11.55 -18.98
C ALA A 56 -5.89 11.87 -18.50
N GLU A 57 -5.36 13.05 -18.86
CA GLU A 57 -4.02 13.47 -18.45
C GLU A 57 -3.90 13.65 -16.92
N GLU A 58 -4.93 14.23 -16.29
CA GLU A 58 -4.94 14.44 -14.84
C GLU A 58 -4.97 13.10 -14.09
N VAL A 59 -5.79 12.15 -14.55
CA VAL A 59 -5.85 10.79 -13.96
C VAL A 59 -4.58 10.00 -14.25
N MET A 60 -4.02 10.11 -15.45
CA MET A 60 -2.75 9.50 -15.81
C MET A 60 -1.63 9.96 -14.86
N GLN A 61 -1.57 11.26 -14.56
CA GLN A 61 -0.59 11.78 -13.61
C GLN A 61 -0.85 11.28 -12.18
N LEU A 62 -2.12 11.11 -11.78
CA LEU A 62 -2.46 10.52 -10.48
C LEU A 62 -2.00 9.06 -10.37
N TYR A 63 -2.14 8.26 -11.42
CA TYR A 63 -1.62 6.89 -11.45
C TYR A 63 -0.09 6.88 -11.33
N ARG A 64 0.61 7.73 -12.06
CA ARG A 64 2.07 7.87 -11.96
C ARG A 64 2.49 8.24 -10.52
N ASP A 65 1.85 9.23 -9.93
CA ASP A 65 2.14 9.67 -8.57
C ASP A 65 1.82 8.59 -7.54
N TYR A 66 0.73 7.83 -7.73
CA TYR A 66 0.38 6.69 -6.90
C TYR A 66 1.45 5.60 -6.92
N TYR A 67 1.91 5.18 -8.10
CA TYR A 67 2.98 4.20 -8.19
C TYR A 67 4.32 4.75 -7.68
N HIS A 68 4.62 6.01 -7.92
CA HIS A 68 5.80 6.67 -7.36
C HIS A 68 5.76 6.78 -5.82
N ALA A 69 4.59 6.81 -5.22
CA ALA A 69 4.47 6.82 -3.77
C ALA A 69 5.03 5.55 -3.11
N TYR A 70 5.07 4.44 -3.84
CA TYR A 70 5.70 3.21 -3.38
C TYR A 70 7.24 3.23 -3.43
N TRP A 71 7.86 4.17 -4.14
CA TRP A 71 9.29 4.19 -4.35
C TRP A 71 9.98 5.14 -3.37
N GLU A 72 10.89 4.61 -2.56
CA GLU A 72 11.50 5.36 -1.47
C GLU A 72 12.95 5.75 -1.76
N GLN A 73 13.74 4.86 -2.32
CA GLN A 73 15.16 5.10 -2.53
C GLN A 73 15.70 4.44 -3.80
N LYS A 74 16.70 5.07 -4.38
CA LYS A 74 17.50 4.50 -5.46
C LYS A 74 18.56 3.56 -4.89
N ASN A 75 18.80 2.47 -5.58
CA ASN A 75 19.86 1.56 -5.24
C ASN A 75 21.14 1.94 -5.98
N ALA A 76 22.21 2.26 -5.25
CA ALA A 76 23.50 2.60 -5.82
C ALA A 76 24.15 1.44 -6.59
N GLU A 77 23.89 0.17 -6.18
CA GLU A 77 24.42 -1.01 -6.87
C GLU A 77 23.71 -1.32 -8.20
N PHE A 78 22.49 -0.80 -8.36
CA PHE A 78 21.69 -0.98 -9.57
C PHE A 78 21.17 0.39 -10.01
N PRO A 79 21.99 1.17 -10.72
CA PRO A 79 21.59 2.50 -11.19
C PRO A 79 20.29 2.45 -11.99
N GLY A 80 19.37 3.35 -11.68
CA GLY A 80 18.05 3.40 -12.31
C GLY A 80 17.00 2.47 -11.70
N LEU A 81 17.38 1.53 -10.83
CA LEU A 81 16.42 0.72 -10.07
C LEU A 81 16.06 1.44 -8.79
N GLU A 82 14.83 1.88 -8.68
CA GLU A 82 14.25 2.39 -7.44
C GLU A 82 13.74 1.24 -6.61
N ARG A 83 13.96 1.32 -5.31
CA ARG A 83 13.49 0.30 -4.38
C ARG A 83 12.42 0.85 -3.50
N GLN A 84 11.43 0.03 -3.35
CA GLN A 84 10.44 0.21 -2.32
C GLN A 84 11.09 0.05 -0.95
N PHE A 85 10.71 0.83 0.02
CA PHE A 85 11.14 0.72 1.40
C PHE A 85 10.17 -0.13 2.23
N ILE A 86 8.92 0.25 2.29
CA ILE A 86 7.83 -0.56 2.84
C ILE A 86 6.61 -0.32 1.97
N PHE A 87 6.12 -1.32 1.24
CA PHE A 87 5.27 -0.92 0.16
C PHE A 87 4.05 -1.70 -0.13
N HIS A 88 3.95 -2.84 0.37
CA HIS A 88 2.76 -3.62 0.23
C HIS A 88 2.30 -4.09 1.59
N ASP A 89 1.05 -4.38 1.67
CA ASP A 89 0.35 -4.82 2.87
C ASP A 89 1.05 -5.94 3.65
N LEU A 90 1.70 -6.87 2.98
CA LEU A 90 2.47 -7.95 3.63
C LEU A 90 3.62 -7.43 4.49
N ARG A 91 4.29 -6.35 4.08
CA ARG A 91 5.36 -5.75 4.87
C ARG A 91 4.81 -5.00 6.05
N TYR A 92 3.74 -4.23 5.85
CA TYR A 92 3.01 -3.61 6.94
C TYR A 92 2.57 -4.66 7.96
N ALA A 93 2.00 -5.77 7.50
CA ALA A 93 1.58 -6.87 8.36
C ALA A 93 2.74 -7.46 9.18
N ARG A 94 3.92 -7.62 8.57
CA ARG A 94 5.12 -8.13 9.26
C ARG A 94 5.62 -7.16 10.33
N VAL A 95 5.70 -5.87 9.99
CA VAL A 95 6.13 -4.85 10.95
C VAL A 95 5.15 -4.76 12.11
N PHE A 96 3.85 -4.69 11.85
CA PHE A 96 2.82 -4.71 12.89
C PHE A 96 2.93 -5.93 13.80
N LYS A 97 3.10 -7.12 13.23
CA LYS A 97 3.27 -8.35 14.00
C LYS A 97 4.49 -8.28 14.92
N GLN A 98 5.65 -7.93 14.38
CA GLN A 98 6.89 -7.89 15.16
C GLN A 98 6.89 -6.80 16.23
N ILE A 99 6.33 -5.65 15.96
CA ILE A 99 6.16 -4.59 16.96
C ILE A 99 5.19 -5.05 18.05
N GLY A 100 4.05 -5.62 17.66
CA GLY A 100 3.07 -6.14 18.62
C GLY A 100 3.62 -7.21 19.54
N GLU A 101 4.38 -8.16 19.01
CA GLU A 101 5.06 -9.19 19.80
C GLU A 101 6.03 -8.58 20.83
N ARG A 102 6.73 -7.51 20.47
CA ARG A 102 7.63 -6.81 21.39
C ARG A 102 6.91 -6.03 22.48
N PHE A 103 5.77 -5.44 22.18
CA PHE A 103 4.92 -4.86 23.21
C PHE A 103 4.47 -5.89 24.23
N GLU A 104 4.21 -7.12 23.81
CA GLU A 104 3.73 -8.19 24.70
C GLU A 104 4.87 -8.78 25.55
N HIS A 105 6.07 -8.88 25.02
CA HIS A 105 7.18 -9.61 25.66
C HIS A 105 8.27 -8.71 26.23
N PHE A 106 8.16 -7.39 26.12
CA PHE A 106 9.19 -6.43 26.59
C PHE A 106 10.62 -6.80 26.13
N SER A 107 10.76 -7.40 24.97
CA SER A 107 12.07 -7.82 24.48
C SER A 107 12.88 -6.59 24.01
N PRO A 108 14.07 -6.34 24.58
CA PRO A 108 14.95 -5.28 24.11
C PRO A 108 15.67 -5.65 22.80
N ASN A 109 15.42 -6.82 22.26
CA ASN A 109 16.09 -7.27 21.06
C ASN A 109 15.79 -6.33 19.88
N PRO A 110 16.82 -5.93 19.12
CA PRO A 110 16.62 -5.09 17.95
C PRO A 110 15.64 -5.75 16.98
N LEU A 111 14.95 -4.92 16.20
CA LEU A 111 14.02 -5.36 15.17
C LEU A 111 14.78 -6.04 14.02
N LYS A 112 15.38 -7.19 14.30
CA LYS A 112 16.08 -7.97 13.27
C LYS A 112 15.05 -8.47 12.25
N ASP A 113 15.40 -8.39 11.01
CA ASP A 113 14.64 -8.98 9.89
C ASP A 113 13.26 -8.38 9.59
N ILE A 114 12.92 -7.19 10.11
CA ILE A 114 11.64 -6.54 9.77
C ILE A 114 11.59 -6.19 8.29
N VAL A 115 12.68 -5.64 7.78
CA VAL A 115 12.79 -5.25 6.37
C VAL A 115 13.83 -6.13 5.71
N ARG A 116 13.34 -7.11 4.96
CA ARG A 116 14.18 -7.94 4.11
C ARG A 116 13.69 -7.84 2.68
N GLU A 117 14.50 -7.24 1.85
CA GLU A 117 14.19 -7.09 0.44
C GLU A 117 14.94 -8.12 -0.40
N ARG A 118 14.21 -8.83 -1.24
CA ARG A 118 14.83 -9.65 -2.26
C ARG A 118 14.88 -8.87 -3.56
N VAL A 119 16.06 -8.51 -3.96
CA VAL A 119 16.34 -8.13 -5.34
C VAL A 119 16.70 -9.40 -6.09
N PRO A 120 16.35 -9.52 -7.39
CA PRO A 120 16.79 -10.66 -8.18
C PRO A 120 18.28 -10.93 -7.97
N GLY A 121 18.62 -12.11 -7.39
CA GLY A 121 19.97 -12.52 -7.08
C GLY A 121 20.60 -12.01 -5.79
N ARG A 122 19.95 -11.11 -5.03
CA ARG A 122 20.49 -10.60 -3.75
C ARG A 122 19.40 -10.36 -2.71
N SER A 123 19.74 -10.58 -1.44
CA SER A 123 18.92 -10.16 -0.30
C SER A 123 19.44 -8.83 0.21
N PHE A 124 18.58 -7.84 0.31
CA PHE A 124 18.89 -6.59 0.99
C PHE A 124 18.29 -6.63 2.39
N ARG A 125 19.08 -6.25 3.40
CA ARG A 125 18.69 -6.26 4.79
C ARG A 125 19.04 -4.92 5.42
N ILE A 126 18.07 -4.28 6.06
CA ILE A 126 18.36 -3.14 6.93
C ILE A 126 18.76 -3.72 8.28
N GLU A 127 20.03 -3.54 8.63
CA GLU A 127 20.60 -3.96 9.91
C GLU A 127 20.99 -2.72 10.72
N GLY A 128 20.70 -2.76 12.01
CA GLY A 128 21.23 -1.77 12.93
C GLY A 128 20.32 -1.40 14.09
N SER A 129 20.90 -0.71 15.08
CA SER A 129 20.21 -0.23 16.27
C SER A 129 19.11 0.80 15.99
N ASN A 130 19.13 1.43 14.81
CA ASN A 130 18.22 2.51 14.42
C ASN A 130 17.11 2.06 13.47
N GLN A 131 16.77 0.77 13.43
CA GLN A 131 15.74 0.27 12.52
C GLN A 131 14.38 0.93 12.71
N VAL A 132 13.98 1.20 13.96
CA VAL A 132 12.71 1.90 14.23
C VAL A 132 12.75 3.32 13.70
N ASP A 133 13.88 4.02 13.83
CA ASP A 133 14.03 5.37 13.29
C ASP A 133 13.99 5.40 11.76
N SER A 134 14.65 4.44 11.14
CA SER A 134 14.60 4.28 9.68
C SER A 134 13.18 3.98 9.20
N LEU A 135 12.43 3.15 9.94
CA LEU A 135 11.04 2.85 9.64
C LEU A 135 10.15 4.09 9.84
N LEU A 136 10.33 4.84 10.93
CA LEU A 136 9.59 6.09 11.19
C LEU A 136 9.81 7.09 10.06
N SER A 137 11.08 7.37 9.73
CA SER A 137 11.42 8.29 8.63
C SER A 137 10.88 7.80 7.28
N GLY A 138 10.92 6.50 7.02
CA GLY A 138 10.37 5.90 5.81
C GLY A 138 8.85 6.06 5.74
N MET A 139 8.15 5.81 6.85
CA MET A 139 6.69 5.98 6.91
C MET A 139 6.27 7.43 6.72
N GLU A 140 6.98 8.37 7.35
CA GLU A 140 6.72 9.81 7.21
C GLU A 140 6.81 10.25 5.74
N ARG A 141 7.85 9.84 5.04
CA ARG A 141 7.96 10.13 3.60
C ARG A 141 6.88 9.41 2.77
N THR A 142 6.54 8.18 3.13
CA THR A 142 5.55 7.36 2.41
C THR A 142 4.15 7.95 2.54
N PHE A 143 3.68 8.22 3.76
CA PHE A 143 2.35 8.81 3.92
C PHE A 143 2.28 10.22 3.32
N GLY A 144 3.35 11.02 3.41
CA GLY A 144 3.39 12.33 2.79
C GLY A 144 3.24 12.32 1.26
N LYS A 145 3.63 11.22 0.59
CA LYS A 145 3.38 11.02 -0.84
C LYS A 145 1.94 10.57 -1.08
N PHE A 146 1.46 9.55 -0.37
CA PHE A 146 0.09 9.05 -0.54
C PHE A 146 -0.96 10.08 -0.17
N ASP A 147 -0.76 10.89 0.87
CA ASP A 147 -1.66 11.98 1.25
C ASP A 147 -1.87 12.97 0.10
N LYS A 148 -0.79 13.36 -0.58
CA LYS A 148 -0.89 14.27 -1.74
C LYS A 148 -1.71 13.68 -2.87
N VAL A 149 -1.50 12.41 -3.18
CA VAL A 149 -2.28 11.74 -4.25
C VAL A 149 -3.74 11.57 -3.82
N ALA A 150 -3.98 11.12 -2.59
CA ALA A 150 -5.32 10.95 -2.04
C ALA A 150 -6.11 12.27 -2.02
N GLN A 151 -5.47 13.36 -1.62
CA GLN A 151 -6.09 14.69 -1.66
C GLN A 151 -6.49 15.09 -3.08
N ARG A 152 -5.59 14.94 -4.06
CA ARG A 152 -5.89 15.25 -5.46
C ARG A 152 -7.00 14.34 -6.03
N CYS A 153 -7.06 13.08 -5.62
CA CYS A 153 -8.18 12.20 -5.97
C CYS A 153 -9.50 12.74 -5.42
N THR A 154 -9.51 13.24 -4.18
CA THR A 154 -10.70 13.84 -3.57
C THR A 154 -11.15 15.09 -4.31
N GLU A 155 -10.21 15.94 -4.74
CA GLU A 155 -10.49 17.17 -5.49
C GLU A 155 -11.00 16.90 -6.92
N LEU A 156 -10.50 15.82 -7.55
CA LEU A 156 -10.92 15.45 -8.91
C LEU A 156 -12.27 14.73 -8.93
N MET A 157 -12.58 13.92 -7.94
CA MET A 157 -13.80 13.08 -7.90
C MET A 157 -15.09 13.81 -8.29
N PRO A 158 -15.44 15.00 -7.73
CA PRO A 158 -16.67 15.71 -8.08
C PRO A 158 -16.66 16.27 -9.52
N ARG A 159 -15.51 16.43 -10.13
CA ARG A 159 -15.34 16.98 -11.50
C ARG A 159 -15.54 15.90 -12.57
N LEU A 160 -15.35 14.62 -12.21
CA LEU A 160 -15.61 13.50 -13.10
C LEU A 160 -17.11 13.35 -13.37
N LEU A 161 -17.46 12.90 -14.57
CA LEU A 161 -18.82 12.47 -14.87
C LEU A 161 -19.22 11.31 -13.97
N GLU A 162 -20.48 11.26 -13.58
CA GLU A 162 -21.00 10.27 -12.63
C GLU A 162 -20.68 8.82 -13.00
N GLN A 163 -20.76 8.50 -14.30
CA GLN A 163 -20.46 7.17 -14.83
C GLN A 163 -19.02 6.69 -14.58
N TYR A 164 -18.07 7.60 -14.38
CA TYR A 164 -16.65 7.29 -14.15
C TYR A 164 -16.27 7.24 -12.66
N ARG A 165 -17.07 7.87 -11.79
CA ARG A 165 -16.73 8.05 -10.37
C ARG A 165 -16.57 6.74 -9.62
N CYS A 166 -17.43 5.75 -9.90
CA CYS A 166 -17.36 4.47 -9.24
C CYS A 166 -16.04 3.75 -9.53
N PHE A 167 -15.67 3.66 -10.82
CA PHE A 167 -14.42 3.03 -11.22
C PHE A 167 -13.19 3.80 -10.71
N PHE A 168 -13.22 5.13 -10.77
CA PHE A 168 -12.15 5.98 -10.25
C PHE A 168 -11.96 5.80 -8.74
N ARG A 169 -13.07 5.78 -7.98
CA ARG A 169 -13.00 5.49 -6.54
C ARG A 169 -12.37 4.14 -6.27
N ASP A 170 -12.85 3.09 -6.91
CA ASP A 170 -12.49 1.71 -6.59
C ASP A 170 -11.06 1.36 -7.01
N ASN A 171 -10.58 1.93 -8.11
CA ASN A 171 -9.29 1.54 -8.71
C ASN A 171 -8.15 2.55 -8.47
N LEU A 172 -8.43 3.74 -7.97
CA LEU A 172 -7.38 4.73 -7.69
C LEU A 172 -7.58 5.46 -6.35
N SER A 173 -8.72 6.12 -6.15
CA SER A 173 -8.91 6.98 -4.97
C SER A 173 -8.89 6.19 -3.66
N ALA A 174 -9.68 5.12 -3.53
CA ALA A 174 -9.72 4.30 -2.33
C ALA A 174 -8.37 3.61 -2.04
N PRO A 175 -7.67 3.00 -3.03
CA PRO A 175 -6.30 2.52 -2.84
C PRO A 175 -5.33 3.58 -2.32
N CYS A 176 -5.38 4.82 -2.83
CA CYS A 176 -4.53 5.91 -2.33
C CYS A 176 -4.81 6.24 -0.87
N HIS A 177 -6.08 6.43 -0.51
CA HIS A 177 -6.49 6.71 0.87
C HIS A 177 -6.19 5.55 1.82
N TYR A 178 -6.39 4.31 1.36
CA TYR A 178 -6.05 3.10 2.10
C TYR A 178 -4.56 3.05 2.44
N MET A 179 -3.68 3.27 1.45
CA MET A 179 -2.23 3.24 1.66
C MET A 179 -1.74 4.41 2.52
N ALA A 180 -2.32 5.61 2.38
CA ALA A 180 -2.06 6.73 3.26
C ALA A 180 -2.39 6.37 4.72
N ALA A 181 -3.62 5.89 4.94
CA ALA A 181 -4.09 5.54 6.28
C ALA A 181 -3.29 4.39 6.92
N LEU A 182 -2.94 3.35 6.16
CA LEU A 182 -2.05 2.28 6.65
C LEU A 182 -0.67 2.83 7.06
N SER A 183 -0.12 3.73 6.27
CA SER A 183 1.20 4.33 6.55
C SER A 183 1.17 5.17 7.82
N HIS A 184 0.15 6.00 7.99
CA HIS A 184 -0.07 6.76 9.24
C HIS A 184 -0.25 5.84 10.44
N SER A 185 -1.10 4.81 10.32
CA SER A 185 -1.32 3.85 11.41
C SER A 185 -0.02 3.18 11.84
N LEU A 186 0.78 2.69 10.90
CA LEU A 186 2.07 2.07 11.21
C LEU A 186 3.05 3.06 11.82
N TYR A 187 3.12 4.29 11.30
CA TYR A 187 3.94 5.35 11.87
C TYR A 187 3.62 5.59 13.35
N HIS A 188 2.35 5.77 13.67
CA HIS A 188 1.93 5.99 15.05
C HIS A 188 2.14 4.75 15.93
N PHE A 189 2.00 3.56 15.40
CA PHE A 189 2.30 2.33 16.14
C PHE A 189 3.79 2.20 16.47
N LEU A 190 4.68 2.56 15.55
CA LEU A 190 6.13 2.63 15.79
C LEU A 190 6.49 3.70 16.83
N TRP A 191 5.82 4.86 16.80
CA TRP A 191 5.96 5.91 17.80
C TRP A 191 5.57 5.43 19.18
N ALA A 192 4.40 4.82 19.31
CA ALA A 192 3.93 4.24 20.56
C ALA A 192 4.88 3.18 21.13
N TYR A 193 5.53 2.42 20.24
CA TYR A 193 6.55 1.46 20.66
C TYR A 193 7.81 2.15 21.19
N LYS A 194 8.29 3.17 20.50
CA LYS A 194 9.59 3.81 20.81
C LYS A 194 9.50 4.78 21.96
N TYR A 195 8.44 5.58 22.06
CA TYR A 195 8.32 6.68 23.02
C TYR A 195 7.20 6.39 24.02
N ILE A 196 7.61 6.26 25.30
CA ILE A 196 6.69 5.86 26.37
C ILE A 196 5.76 7.00 26.77
N GLU A 197 6.25 8.23 26.79
CA GLU A 197 5.57 9.41 27.33
C GLU A 197 4.27 9.76 26.59
N ARG A 198 4.17 9.40 25.31
CA ARG A 198 3.00 9.66 24.48
C ARG A 198 2.40 8.39 23.90
N ARG A 199 2.62 7.27 24.55
CA ARG A 199 2.27 5.94 24.03
C ARG A 199 0.78 5.79 23.76
N THR A 200 -0.06 6.14 24.74
CA THR A 200 -1.51 6.00 24.61
C THR A 200 -2.08 6.91 23.52
N GLU A 201 -1.58 8.13 23.42
CA GLU A 201 -1.96 9.05 22.35
C GLU A 201 -1.66 8.44 20.97
N HIS A 202 -0.45 7.95 20.77
CA HIS A 202 -0.06 7.36 19.49
C HIS A 202 -0.74 6.02 19.19
N LEU A 203 -1.11 5.24 20.22
CA LEU A 203 -1.97 4.06 20.03
C LEU A 203 -3.36 4.45 19.53
N ASN A 204 -3.96 5.52 20.08
CA ASN A 204 -5.25 6.04 19.63
C ASN A 204 -5.17 6.52 18.18
N LEU A 205 -4.14 7.28 17.81
CA LEU A 205 -3.93 7.72 16.42
C LEU A 205 -3.73 6.52 15.47
N SER A 206 -2.96 5.52 15.90
CA SER A 206 -2.78 4.29 15.10
C SER A 206 -4.10 3.57 14.85
N ILE A 207 -4.97 3.50 15.87
CA ILE A 207 -6.32 2.92 15.75
C ILE A 207 -7.16 3.73 14.78
N GLU A 208 -7.25 5.05 14.97
CA GLU A 208 -8.04 5.95 14.12
C GLU A 208 -7.69 5.81 12.65
N TYR A 209 -6.40 5.83 12.33
CA TYR A 209 -5.96 5.66 10.94
C TYR A 209 -6.22 4.25 10.39
N LEU A 210 -6.14 3.22 11.24
CA LEU A 210 -6.45 1.86 10.79
C LEU A 210 -7.95 1.66 10.56
N GLU A 211 -8.81 2.32 11.33
CA GLU A 211 -10.26 2.37 11.09
C GLU A 211 -10.57 3.10 9.78
N LYS A 212 -9.90 4.22 9.48
CA LYS A 212 -10.00 4.92 8.19
C LYS A 212 -9.57 4.01 7.02
N ALA A 213 -8.49 3.25 7.19
CA ALA A 213 -8.08 2.28 6.16
C ALA A 213 -9.16 1.21 5.91
N GLN A 214 -9.80 0.71 6.97
CA GLN A 214 -10.90 -0.25 6.87
C GLN A 214 -12.11 0.36 6.16
N GLU A 215 -12.48 1.58 6.51
CA GLU A 215 -13.57 2.31 5.86
C GLU A 215 -13.33 2.47 4.37
N MET A 216 -12.12 2.88 3.97
CA MET A 216 -11.78 3.02 2.55
C MET A 216 -11.89 1.69 1.80
N LEU A 217 -11.38 0.61 2.38
CA LEU A 217 -11.49 -0.73 1.80
C LEU A 217 -12.96 -1.13 1.62
N TYR A 218 -13.79 -0.94 2.64
CA TYR A 218 -15.20 -1.33 2.60
C TYR A 218 -16.05 -0.42 1.72
N SER A 219 -15.66 0.85 1.53
CA SER A 219 -16.36 1.78 0.64
C SER A 219 -16.39 1.31 -0.82
N THR A 220 -15.49 0.42 -1.18
CA THR A 220 -15.42 -0.18 -2.52
C THR A 220 -16.24 -1.45 -2.67
N GLN A 221 -16.83 -1.99 -1.59
CA GLN A 221 -17.69 -3.17 -1.63
C GLN A 221 -19.11 -2.78 -2.03
N HIS A 222 -19.47 -3.06 -3.28
CA HIS A 222 -20.84 -2.79 -3.79
C HIS A 222 -21.18 -3.71 -4.96
N GLY A 223 -22.49 -3.80 -5.27
CA GLY A 223 -22.98 -4.62 -6.36
C GLY A 223 -22.55 -6.08 -6.22
N VAL A 224 -21.97 -6.64 -7.25
CA VAL A 224 -21.46 -8.03 -7.25
C VAL A 224 -20.23 -8.22 -6.35
N PHE A 225 -19.63 -7.14 -5.86
CA PHE A 225 -18.46 -7.14 -4.98
C PHE A 225 -18.79 -6.82 -3.52
N THR A 226 -20.06 -6.92 -3.10
CA THR A 226 -20.49 -6.57 -1.73
C THR A 226 -19.69 -7.30 -0.66
N ASP A 227 -19.33 -8.56 -0.87
CA ASP A 227 -18.57 -9.38 0.08
C ASP A 227 -17.14 -9.64 -0.36
N TRP A 228 -16.58 -8.79 -1.21
CA TRP A 228 -15.28 -9.02 -1.86
C TRP A 228 -14.13 -9.27 -0.89
N TYR A 229 -14.11 -8.57 0.24
CA TYR A 229 -13.04 -8.69 1.24
C TYR A 229 -13.34 -9.65 2.38
N VAL A 230 -14.47 -10.35 2.39
CA VAL A 230 -14.82 -11.30 3.47
C VAL A 230 -13.79 -12.41 3.64
N GLY A 231 -13.20 -12.88 2.53
CA GLY A 231 -12.16 -13.91 2.53
C GLY A 231 -10.74 -13.39 2.67
N ASP A 232 -10.51 -12.09 2.66
CA ASP A 232 -9.15 -11.51 2.56
C ASP A 232 -8.30 -11.79 3.81
N SER A 233 -8.92 -11.98 4.96
CA SER A 233 -8.26 -12.42 6.19
C SER A 233 -7.60 -13.80 6.08
N LEU A 234 -8.03 -14.61 5.14
CA LEU A 234 -7.52 -15.97 4.93
C LEU A 234 -6.21 -16.00 4.14
N HIS A 235 -5.90 -14.95 3.40
CA HIS A 235 -4.76 -14.93 2.48
C HIS A 235 -3.47 -14.36 3.08
N GLY A 236 -3.42 -14.16 4.40
CA GLY A 236 -2.21 -13.68 5.08
C GLY A 236 -1.82 -12.23 4.75
N LYS A 237 -2.70 -11.50 4.09
CA LYS A 237 -2.57 -10.08 3.85
C LYS A 237 -2.80 -9.30 5.14
N PHE A 238 -2.83 -7.98 5.06
CA PHE A 238 -3.02 -7.12 6.22
C PHE A 238 -4.44 -7.27 6.79
N ASN A 239 -4.58 -8.12 7.80
CA ASN A 239 -5.86 -8.37 8.46
C ASN A 239 -6.18 -7.22 9.43
N ILE A 240 -6.88 -6.19 8.94
CA ILE A 240 -7.24 -4.99 9.72
C ILE A 240 -7.99 -5.33 11.00
N PRO A 241 -9.07 -6.14 10.98
CA PRO A 241 -9.80 -6.47 12.21
C PRO A 241 -8.92 -7.08 13.30
N ALA A 242 -8.00 -7.98 12.93
CA ALA A 242 -7.06 -8.58 13.88
C ALA A 242 -6.06 -7.55 14.44
N LYS A 243 -5.60 -6.61 13.60
CA LYS A 243 -4.70 -5.54 14.02
C LYS A 243 -5.40 -4.53 14.92
N LEU A 244 -6.61 -4.13 14.61
CA LEU A 244 -7.45 -3.29 15.48
C LEU A 244 -7.63 -3.92 16.86
N LYS A 245 -8.01 -5.20 16.91
CA LYS A 245 -8.13 -5.94 18.17
C LYS A 245 -6.84 -5.93 18.99
N GLN A 246 -5.69 -6.07 18.32
CA GLN A 246 -4.38 -5.98 18.98
C GLN A 246 -4.12 -4.57 19.54
N LEU A 247 -4.35 -3.53 18.73
CA LEU A 247 -4.16 -2.13 19.14
C LEU A 247 -5.07 -1.73 20.29
N TYR A 248 -6.35 -2.10 20.26
CA TYR A 248 -7.28 -1.86 21.38
C TYR A 248 -6.78 -2.51 22.68
N LYS A 249 -6.34 -3.77 22.60
CA LYS A 249 -5.78 -4.47 23.77
C LYS A 249 -4.55 -3.75 24.35
N LEU A 250 -3.67 -3.25 23.47
CA LEU A 250 -2.49 -2.51 23.89
C LEU A 250 -2.88 -1.15 24.52
N ARG A 251 -3.76 -0.39 23.87
CA ARG A 251 -4.29 0.86 24.39
C ARG A 251 -4.88 0.69 25.81
N ASP A 252 -5.75 -0.31 25.99
CA ASP A 252 -6.42 -0.55 27.26
C ASP A 252 -5.45 -1.00 28.36
N ARG A 253 -4.34 -1.66 27.98
CA ARG A 253 -3.26 -2.02 28.91
C ARG A 253 -2.51 -0.78 29.39
N TYR A 254 -2.11 0.10 28.49
CA TYR A 254 -1.26 1.24 28.82
C TYR A 254 -2.05 2.46 29.29
N GLY A 255 -3.26 2.67 28.83
CA GLY A 255 -4.12 3.76 29.30
C GLY A 255 -4.53 3.68 30.77
N LYS A 256 -4.48 2.48 31.37
CA LYS A 256 -4.71 2.31 32.82
C LYS A 256 -3.49 2.67 33.68
N THR A 257 -2.32 2.80 33.06
CA THR A 257 -1.06 3.06 33.78
C THR A 257 -0.75 4.56 33.83
N GLU A 258 -1.43 5.36 33.02
CA GLU A 258 -1.25 6.82 32.93
C GLU A 258 -2.27 7.61 33.81
N MET A 259 -3.19 6.92 34.49
CA MET A 259 -4.08 7.47 35.52
C MET A 259 -3.51 7.23 36.92
#